data_9f1010ad2fcc5caa8b53eebf3d461a80
#
_entry.id   9f1010ad2fcc5caa8b53eebf3d461a80
#
_cell.length_a   1.000
_cell.length_b   1.000
_cell.length_c   1.000
_cell.angle_alpha   90.00
_cell.angle_beta   90.00
_cell.angle_gamma   90.00
#
_symmetry.space_group_name_H-M   'P 1'
#
loop_
_entity.id
_entity.type
_entity.pdbx_description
1 polymer ?
#
loop_
_entity_poly.entity_id
_entity_poly.type
_entity_poly.pdbx_seq_one_letter_code
_entity_poly.pdbx_strand_id
1 'polypeptide(L)'
;MTERHLFTSESVSEGHPDKVADQVSDAILDAILEKDPMARVACETSVTTGLVLVFGEISTTAYVDIQKIVRQTVKDIGYTRAKYGFDGETVAVLVAIDEQSPDIAQGVDAALEVRDQDEKDDIGAGDQGLMFGFAVDETPELMPLPIALSHRLVRRLAELRKEKVLPYLRPDAKSQVTVEYDDQGQPQRVDTIVISTQHDDETTLEQIEKDIKEQVINEVIPHELLDDETKYFINPTGRFVIGGPQGDAGLTGRKIIVDTYGGYARHGGGAFSGKDATKVDRSASYARYIAKNIVAAGLAKKVEVQLAYAIGVAQPVSISINTFGTSDLPESKLIEAVRKNFDLRPAGIIEMLDLRRPIYKQTAAYGHFGRTDIDLPWEQTDKVEALKASLAE
;
A
#
# COMPACT_ATOMS: atom_id res chain seq x y z
N MET A 1 -8.14 -3.07 -37.95
CA MET A 1 -8.50 -2.56 -36.59
C MET A 1 -7.18 -2.55 -35.84
N THR A 2 -6.68 -1.40 -35.47
CA THR A 2 -5.55 -1.28 -34.54
C THR A 2 -5.98 -1.92 -33.22
N GLU A 3 -5.17 -2.85 -32.72
CA GLU A 3 -5.42 -3.51 -31.44
C GLU A 3 -5.34 -2.45 -30.35
N ARG A 4 -6.41 -2.31 -29.52
CA ARG A 4 -6.45 -1.32 -28.43
C ARG A 4 -5.49 -1.81 -27.32
N HIS A 5 -4.61 -0.95 -26.86
CA HIS A 5 -3.73 -1.28 -25.75
C HIS A 5 -4.45 -0.98 -24.41
N LEU A 6 -4.95 -2.04 -23.75
CA LEU A 6 -5.71 -1.93 -22.52
C LEU A 6 -4.86 -2.39 -21.32
N PHE A 7 -4.95 -1.64 -20.20
CA PHE A 7 -4.36 -2.05 -18.93
C PHE A 7 -5.37 -1.91 -17.79
N THR A 8 -5.40 -2.88 -16.89
CA THR A 8 -6.38 -2.99 -15.82
C THR A 8 -5.70 -3.07 -14.45
N SER A 9 -6.20 -2.30 -13.50
CA SER A 9 -5.87 -2.45 -12.08
C SER A 9 -7.14 -2.57 -11.24
N GLU A 10 -7.01 -3.22 -10.09
CA GLU A 10 -8.08 -3.34 -9.11
C GLU A 10 -7.69 -2.76 -7.75
N SER A 11 -8.69 -2.40 -6.96
CA SER A 11 -8.53 -2.02 -5.56
C SER A 11 -9.67 -2.57 -4.71
N VAL A 12 -9.46 -2.60 -3.40
CA VAL A 12 -10.45 -3.04 -2.44
C VAL A 12 -10.60 -2.03 -1.31
N SER A 13 -11.79 -1.98 -0.70
CA SER A 13 -12.09 -1.07 0.40
C SER A 13 -11.45 -1.50 1.71
N GLU A 14 -11.48 -0.62 2.71
CA GLU A 14 -11.05 -0.89 4.08
C GLU A 14 -11.77 -2.08 4.73
N GLY A 15 -12.98 -2.42 4.27
CA GLY A 15 -13.79 -3.53 4.79
C GLY A 15 -13.54 -4.87 4.11
N HIS A 16 -12.71 -4.94 3.07
CA HIS A 16 -12.30 -6.21 2.49
C HIS A 16 -11.54 -7.05 3.54
N PRO A 17 -11.77 -8.37 3.66
CA PRO A 17 -11.18 -9.19 4.72
C PRO A 17 -9.67 -9.07 4.85
N ASP A 18 -8.91 -9.11 3.74
CA ASP A 18 -7.46 -8.94 3.78
C ASP A 18 -7.07 -7.55 4.27
N LYS A 19 -7.82 -6.49 3.92
CA LYS A 19 -7.54 -5.13 4.40
C LYS A 19 -7.98 -4.90 5.84
N VAL A 20 -8.96 -5.61 6.33
CA VAL A 20 -9.26 -5.67 7.77
C VAL A 20 -8.05 -6.22 8.53
N ALA A 21 -7.46 -7.32 8.04
CA ALA A 21 -6.28 -7.92 8.64
C ALA A 21 -5.07 -6.96 8.61
N ASP A 22 -4.80 -6.32 7.48
CA ASP A 22 -3.73 -5.33 7.34
C ASP A 22 -3.89 -4.16 8.31
N GLN A 23 -5.09 -3.59 8.41
CA GLN A 23 -5.38 -2.48 9.32
C GLN A 23 -5.24 -2.86 10.80
N VAL A 24 -5.59 -4.09 11.18
CA VAL A 24 -5.39 -4.60 12.54
C VAL A 24 -3.91 -4.72 12.84
N SER A 25 -3.13 -5.34 11.95
CA SER A 25 -1.68 -5.50 12.11
C SER A 25 -0.95 -4.16 12.20
N ASP A 26 -1.28 -3.20 11.35
CA ASP A 26 -0.68 -1.86 11.39
C ASP A 26 -1.17 -1.02 12.58
N ALA A 27 -2.40 -1.20 13.05
CA ALA A 27 -2.88 -0.53 14.27
C ALA A 27 -2.12 -1.02 15.53
N ILE A 28 -1.77 -2.30 15.59
CA ILE A 28 -0.94 -2.86 16.67
C ILE A 28 0.49 -2.32 16.54
N LEU A 29 1.06 -2.31 15.34
CA LEU A 29 2.38 -1.75 15.08
C LEU A 29 2.46 -0.28 15.54
N ASP A 30 1.53 0.57 15.12
CA ASP A 30 1.50 1.99 15.49
C ASP A 30 1.38 2.18 17.01
N ALA A 31 0.51 1.41 17.67
CA ALA A 31 0.36 1.50 19.12
C ALA A 31 1.62 1.07 19.91
N ILE A 32 2.44 0.20 19.35
CA ILE A 32 3.74 -0.19 19.91
C ILE A 32 4.75 0.92 19.66
N LEU A 33 4.89 1.39 18.41
CA LEU A 33 5.88 2.41 18.03
C LEU A 33 5.66 3.74 18.75
N GLU A 34 4.41 4.08 19.08
CA GLU A 34 4.08 5.28 19.90
C GLU A 34 4.78 5.25 21.27
N LYS A 35 5.01 4.07 21.84
CA LYS A 35 5.61 3.87 23.17
C LYS A 35 7.04 3.39 23.12
N ASP A 36 7.38 2.62 22.10
CA ASP A 36 8.70 2.02 21.90
C ASP A 36 9.08 2.07 20.41
N PRO A 37 9.68 3.20 19.97
CA PRO A 37 10.10 3.37 18.57
C PRO A 37 11.18 2.37 18.11
N MET A 38 11.83 1.68 19.07
CA MET A 38 12.89 0.69 18.80
C MET A 38 12.37 -0.75 18.77
N ALA A 39 11.07 -0.95 18.96
CA ALA A 39 10.45 -2.28 18.95
C ALA A 39 10.71 -3.02 17.64
N ARG A 40 10.83 -4.35 17.76
CA ARG A 40 10.87 -5.28 16.63
C ARG A 40 9.50 -5.91 16.50
N VAL A 41 8.85 -5.70 15.37
CA VAL A 41 7.46 -6.13 15.15
C VAL A 41 7.33 -6.84 13.80
N ALA A 42 6.82 -8.06 13.87
CA ALA A 42 6.32 -8.83 12.75
C ALA A 42 4.95 -9.37 13.17
N CYS A 43 3.90 -8.57 12.97
CA CYS A 43 2.54 -8.85 13.44
C CYS A 43 1.65 -9.23 12.24
N GLU A 44 1.15 -10.44 12.27
CA GLU A 44 0.23 -10.99 11.28
C GLU A 44 -1.18 -11.10 11.89
N THR A 45 -2.20 -10.95 11.06
CA THR A 45 -3.60 -11.08 11.46
C THR A 45 -4.34 -11.96 10.46
N SER A 46 -5.16 -12.87 10.96
CA SER A 46 -6.13 -13.61 10.16
C SER A 46 -7.54 -13.31 10.65
N VAL A 47 -8.49 -13.15 9.73
CA VAL A 47 -9.89 -12.88 10.03
C VAL A 47 -10.81 -13.86 9.30
N THR A 48 -11.88 -14.26 9.95
CA THR A 48 -12.97 -15.04 9.37
C THR A 48 -14.25 -14.78 10.15
N THR A 49 -15.34 -15.48 9.87
CA THR A 49 -16.61 -15.35 10.58
C THR A 49 -16.40 -15.40 12.09
N GLY A 50 -16.71 -14.31 12.79
CA GLY A 50 -16.69 -14.23 14.25
C GLY A 50 -15.31 -14.35 14.92
N LEU A 51 -14.20 -14.32 14.16
CA LEU A 51 -12.85 -14.53 14.70
C LEU A 51 -11.83 -13.57 14.11
N VAL A 52 -10.96 -13.05 14.98
CA VAL A 52 -9.68 -12.41 14.65
C VAL A 52 -8.58 -13.17 15.39
N LEU A 53 -7.58 -13.67 14.68
CA LEU A 53 -6.37 -14.24 15.22
C LEU A 53 -5.19 -13.31 14.91
N VAL A 54 -4.52 -12.84 15.96
CA VAL A 54 -3.28 -12.04 15.87
C VAL A 54 -2.12 -12.93 16.29
N PHE A 55 -1.09 -13.01 15.45
CA PHE A 55 0.06 -13.88 15.69
C PHE A 55 1.34 -13.29 15.09
N GLY A 56 2.48 -13.87 15.43
CA GLY A 56 3.78 -13.41 14.94
C GLY A 56 4.77 -13.15 16.07
N GLU A 57 5.81 -12.37 15.80
CA GLU A 57 6.90 -12.10 16.74
C GLU A 57 6.98 -10.60 17.06
N ILE A 58 6.98 -10.28 18.36
CA ILE A 58 7.09 -8.91 18.85
C ILE A 58 8.07 -8.87 20.01
N SER A 59 9.15 -8.09 19.87
CA SER A 59 10.07 -7.76 20.95
C SER A 59 9.96 -6.28 21.27
N THR A 60 9.43 -5.95 22.45
CA THR A 60 9.17 -4.57 22.86
C THR A 60 9.17 -4.44 24.39
N THR A 61 9.48 -3.25 24.87
CA THR A 61 9.31 -2.87 26.29
C THR A 61 7.92 -2.31 26.59
N ALA A 62 7.12 -2.05 25.55
CA ALA A 62 5.81 -1.44 25.66
C ALA A 62 4.70 -2.49 25.90
N TYR A 63 3.77 -2.16 26.78
CA TYR A 63 2.50 -2.89 26.87
C TYR A 63 1.43 -2.21 26.02
N VAL A 64 0.76 -2.99 25.18
CA VAL A 64 -0.43 -2.59 24.41
C VAL A 64 -1.56 -3.59 24.60
N ASP A 65 -2.80 -3.09 24.69
CA ASP A 65 -4.00 -3.92 24.78
C ASP A 65 -4.44 -4.32 23.37
N ILE A 66 -3.89 -5.42 22.86
CA ILE A 66 -4.14 -5.92 21.51
C ILE A 66 -5.65 -6.16 21.28
N GLN A 67 -6.38 -6.73 22.25
CA GLN A 67 -7.81 -6.98 22.10
C GLN A 67 -8.60 -5.69 21.90
N LYS A 68 -8.26 -4.64 22.66
CA LYS A 68 -8.90 -3.34 22.54
C LYS A 68 -8.60 -2.68 21.18
N ILE A 69 -7.35 -2.78 20.72
CA ILE A 69 -6.93 -2.25 19.41
C ILE A 69 -7.69 -2.95 18.28
N VAL A 70 -7.75 -4.28 18.30
CA VAL A 70 -8.50 -5.07 17.31
C VAL A 70 -9.96 -4.64 17.25
N ARG A 71 -10.65 -4.62 18.40
CA ARG A 71 -12.07 -4.26 18.47
C ARG A 71 -12.34 -2.85 17.97
N GLN A 72 -11.48 -1.89 18.35
CA GLN A 72 -11.62 -0.52 17.89
C GLN A 72 -11.40 -0.41 16.38
N THR A 73 -10.39 -1.08 15.83
CA THR A 73 -10.12 -1.08 14.38
C THR A 73 -11.29 -1.67 13.59
N VAL A 74 -11.85 -2.79 14.04
CA VAL A 74 -13.03 -3.42 13.41
C VAL A 74 -14.24 -2.48 13.42
N LYS A 75 -14.45 -1.73 14.53
CA LYS A 75 -15.52 -0.73 14.63
C LYS A 75 -15.29 0.47 13.71
N ASP A 76 -14.07 1.00 13.65
CA ASP A 76 -13.69 2.15 12.80
C ASP A 76 -13.92 1.85 11.31
N ILE A 77 -13.69 0.60 10.89
CA ILE A 77 -14.00 0.11 9.55
C ILE A 77 -15.52 0.11 9.29
N GLY A 78 -16.34 -0.12 10.32
CA GLY A 78 -17.79 -0.11 10.20
C GLY A 78 -18.47 -1.46 10.44
N TYR A 79 -17.74 -2.47 10.92
CA TYR A 79 -18.32 -3.73 11.38
C TYR A 79 -18.81 -3.56 12.82
N THR A 80 -20.05 -3.05 12.96
CA THR A 80 -20.65 -2.64 14.23
C THR A 80 -21.93 -3.39 14.58
N ARG A 81 -22.29 -4.41 13.79
CA ARG A 81 -23.55 -5.17 13.98
C ARG A 81 -23.32 -6.66 13.88
N ALA A 82 -23.77 -7.41 14.87
CA ALA A 82 -23.66 -8.88 14.93
C ALA A 82 -24.25 -9.59 13.70
N LYS A 83 -25.28 -9.01 13.04
CA LYS A 83 -25.88 -9.55 11.82
C LYS A 83 -24.92 -9.68 10.64
N TYR A 84 -23.75 -9.02 10.69
CA TYR A 84 -22.71 -9.17 9.68
C TYR A 84 -21.85 -10.43 9.88
N GLY A 85 -22.11 -11.22 10.95
CA GLY A 85 -21.29 -12.38 11.30
C GLY A 85 -19.88 -12.03 11.73
N PHE A 86 -19.58 -10.74 11.83
CA PHE A 86 -18.29 -10.17 12.23
C PHE A 86 -18.54 -8.74 12.73
N ASP A 87 -18.22 -8.45 13.97
CA ASP A 87 -18.38 -7.12 14.58
C ASP A 87 -17.41 -6.90 15.73
N GLY A 88 -17.04 -5.62 15.98
CA GLY A 88 -16.03 -5.26 16.96
C GLY A 88 -16.41 -5.51 18.42
N GLU A 89 -17.69 -5.72 18.76
CA GLU A 89 -18.11 -6.02 20.14
C GLU A 89 -18.01 -7.51 20.48
N THR A 90 -18.45 -8.38 19.55
CA THR A 90 -18.67 -9.80 19.85
C THR A 90 -17.66 -10.74 19.20
N VAL A 91 -16.85 -10.25 18.24
CA VAL A 91 -15.81 -11.07 17.58
C VAL A 91 -14.86 -11.67 18.61
N ALA A 92 -14.55 -12.97 18.47
CA ALA A 92 -13.49 -13.60 19.25
C ALA A 92 -12.13 -13.06 18.82
N VAL A 93 -11.28 -12.69 19.78
CA VAL A 93 -9.92 -12.23 19.54
C VAL A 93 -8.95 -13.18 20.21
N LEU A 94 -8.18 -13.90 19.42
CA LEU A 94 -7.10 -14.77 19.88
C LEU A 94 -5.76 -14.12 19.60
N VAL A 95 -4.81 -14.27 20.52
CA VAL A 95 -3.47 -13.69 20.42
C VAL A 95 -2.44 -14.79 20.66
N ALA A 96 -1.53 -14.98 19.69
CA ALA A 96 -0.43 -15.95 19.73
C ALA A 96 0.85 -15.23 19.28
N ILE A 97 1.44 -14.45 20.19
CA ILE A 97 2.63 -13.64 19.95
C ILE A 97 3.79 -14.22 20.73
N ASP A 98 4.91 -14.42 20.06
CA ASP A 98 6.18 -14.83 20.62
C ASP A 98 7.22 -13.70 20.55
N GLU A 99 8.38 -13.85 21.20
CA GLU A 99 9.52 -12.95 21.03
C GLU A 99 10.30 -13.30 19.75
N GLN A 100 10.97 -12.31 19.17
CA GLN A 100 11.84 -12.54 17.99
C GLN A 100 12.97 -13.51 18.35
N SER A 101 13.29 -14.42 17.43
CA SER A 101 14.41 -15.35 17.58
C SER A 101 15.74 -14.61 17.81
N PRO A 102 16.53 -14.99 18.85
CA PRO A 102 17.85 -14.42 19.10
C PRO A 102 18.82 -14.58 17.91
N ASP A 103 18.69 -15.65 17.14
CA ASP A 103 19.54 -15.91 15.96
C ASP A 103 19.30 -14.89 14.85
N ILE A 104 18.04 -14.47 14.67
CA ILE A 104 17.68 -13.41 13.71
C ILE A 104 18.16 -12.04 14.24
N ALA A 105 17.91 -11.75 15.51
CA ALA A 105 18.27 -10.49 16.14
C ALA A 105 19.78 -10.16 15.99
N GLN A 106 20.65 -11.15 16.16
CA GLN A 106 22.10 -10.98 16.02
C GLN A 106 22.52 -10.41 14.65
N GLY A 107 21.83 -10.82 13.58
CA GLY A 107 22.14 -10.35 12.22
C GLY A 107 21.64 -8.95 11.93
N VAL A 108 20.57 -8.53 12.61
CA VAL A 108 19.90 -7.22 12.41
C VAL A 108 20.52 -6.12 13.27
N ASP A 109 20.90 -6.44 14.52
CA ASP A 109 21.39 -5.46 15.51
C ASP A 109 22.76 -4.90 15.18
N ALA A 110 23.59 -5.64 14.43
CA ALA A 110 24.89 -5.16 13.93
C ALA A 110 25.17 -5.73 12.54
N ALA A 111 25.31 -4.84 11.56
CA ALA A 111 25.63 -5.23 10.17
C ALA A 111 26.97 -5.95 10.10
N LEU A 112 27.12 -6.83 9.10
CA LEU A 112 28.35 -7.61 8.87
C LEU A 112 29.58 -6.70 8.75
N GLU A 113 29.41 -5.53 8.14
CA GLU A 113 30.48 -4.56 7.87
C GLU A 113 31.07 -3.92 9.13
N VAL A 114 30.31 -3.89 10.25
CA VAL A 114 30.70 -3.21 11.50
C VAL A 114 30.81 -4.12 12.72
N ARG A 115 30.59 -5.44 12.57
CA ARG A 115 30.58 -6.40 13.70
C ARG A 115 31.91 -6.46 14.48
N ASP A 116 33.03 -6.23 13.80
CA ASP A 116 34.36 -6.26 14.38
C ASP A 116 34.89 -4.85 14.70
N GLN A 117 34.07 -3.81 14.58
CA GLN A 117 34.44 -2.42 14.87
C GLN A 117 33.62 -1.91 16.05
N ASP A 118 34.16 -0.97 16.82
CA ASP A 118 33.48 -0.35 17.96
C ASP A 118 32.31 0.59 17.51
N GLU A 119 32.16 0.80 16.20
CA GLU A 119 31.07 1.58 15.59
C GLU A 119 29.83 0.67 15.35
N LYS A 120 28.93 0.67 16.34
CA LYS A 120 27.69 -0.16 16.31
C LYS A 120 26.49 0.53 15.66
N ASP A 121 26.68 1.63 14.94
CA ASP A 121 25.57 2.46 14.46
C ASP A 121 24.93 1.99 13.15
N ASP A 122 25.44 0.93 12.51
CA ASP A 122 24.86 0.38 11.29
C ASP A 122 24.13 -0.94 11.56
N ILE A 123 22.80 -0.91 11.36
CA ILE A 123 21.99 -2.12 11.39
C ILE A 123 22.05 -2.84 10.05
N GLY A 124 22.11 -4.17 10.10
CA GLY A 124 22.00 -5.01 8.91
C GLY A 124 20.55 -5.10 8.41
N ALA A 125 20.38 -5.45 7.15
CA ALA A 125 19.07 -5.74 6.61
C ALA A 125 18.42 -6.90 7.37
N GLY A 126 17.14 -6.74 7.74
CA GLY A 126 16.41 -7.71 8.57
C GLY A 126 16.09 -9.02 7.86
N ASP A 127 16.25 -9.07 6.54
CA ASP A 127 16.10 -10.27 5.71
C ASP A 127 16.86 -10.06 4.39
N GLN A 128 16.98 -11.11 3.60
CA GLN A 128 17.26 -10.99 2.17
C GLN A 128 15.98 -10.57 1.44
N GLY A 129 16.10 -9.83 0.34
CA GLY A 129 14.94 -9.47 -0.45
C GLY A 129 15.25 -8.45 -1.54
N LEU A 130 14.26 -8.24 -2.40
CA LEU A 130 14.29 -7.22 -3.42
C LEU A 130 12.99 -6.42 -3.39
N MET A 131 13.08 -5.11 -3.59
CA MET A 131 11.97 -4.16 -3.52
C MET A 131 11.96 -3.32 -4.78
N PHE A 132 10.76 -2.95 -5.22
CA PHE A 132 10.57 -2.08 -6.36
C PHE A 132 9.90 -0.77 -5.96
N GLY A 133 10.44 0.32 -6.46
CA GLY A 133 9.79 1.62 -6.51
C GLY A 133 9.43 1.96 -7.93
N PHE A 134 8.33 2.69 -8.11
CA PHE A 134 7.86 3.09 -9.43
C PHE A 134 7.25 4.48 -9.38
N ALA A 135 7.39 5.22 -10.47
CA ALA A 135 6.69 6.47 -10.72
C ALA A 135 6.47 6.66 -12.22
N VAL A 136 5.37 7.28 -12.57
CA VAL A 136 4.99 7.60 -13.96
C VAL A 136 4.21 8.90 -14.00
N ASP A 137 4.40 9.70 -15.04
CA ASP A 137 3.76 10.99 -15.26
C ASP A 137 2.35 10.81 -15.89
N GLU A 138 1.46 10.06 -15.20
CA GLU A 138 0.07 9.86 -15.60
C GLU A 138 -0.92 10.57 -14.69
N THR A 139 -0.52 10.83 -13.43
CA THR A 139 -1.35 11.50 -12.43
C THR A 139 -0.51 12.51 -11.64
N PRO A 140 -1.13 13.51 -10.98
CA PRO A 140 -0.39 14.49 -10.16
C PRO A 140 0.47 13.87 -9.07
N GLU A 141 0.04 12.74 -8.50
CA GLU A 141 0.77 11.96 -7.51
C GLU A 141 1.87 11.06 -8.11
N LEU A 142 2.02 11.08 -9.47
CA LEU A 142 2.97 10.26 -10.22
C LEU A 142 2.75 8.75 -10.02
N MET A 143 1.48 8.33 -10.10
CA MET A 143 1.03 6.95 -10.04
C MET A 143 0.42 6.52 -11.38
N PRO A 144 0.40 5.20 -11.69
CA PRO A 144 -0.37 4.70 -12.82
C PRO A 144 -1.86 5.02 -12.67
N LEU A 145 -2.47 5.52 -13.74
CA LEU A 145 -3.86 5.97 -13.73
C LEU A 145 -4.87 4.89 -13.30
N PRO A 146 -4.78 3.61 -13.78
CA PRO A 146 -5.76 2.58 -13.41
C PRO A 146 -5.84 2.31 -11.91
N ILE A 147 -4.69 2.20 -11.21
CA ILE A 147 -4.69 1.95 -9.77
C ILE A 147 -5.11 3.19 -8.99
N ALA A 148 -4.69 4.38 -9.41
CA ALA A 148 -5.08 5.64 -8.78
C ALA A 148 -6.61 5.82 -8.81
N LEU A 149 -7.25 5.59 -9.95
CA LEU A 149 -8.70 5.64 -10.09
C LEU A 149 -9.40 4.54 -9.29
N SER A 150 -8.86 3.31 -9.30
CA SER A 150 -9.42 2.21 -8.52
C SER A 150 -9.44 2.52 -7.02
N HIS A 151 -8.35 3.06 -6.47
CA HIS A 151 -8.30 3.49 -5.06
C HIS A 151 -9.32 4.58 -4.74
N ARG A 152 -9.41 5.60 -5.59
CA ARG A 152 -10.36 6.72 -5.40
C ARG A 152 -11.81 6.23 -5.39
N LEU A 153 -12.19 5.26 -6.24
CA LEU A 153 -13.54 4.70 -6.30
C LEU A 153 -13.92 3.99 -4.99
N VAL A 154 -13.09 3.07 -4.47
CA VAL A 154 -13.42 2.36 -3.23
C VAL A 154 -13.34 3.27 -2.00
N ARG A 155 -12.49 4.28 -2.03
CA ARG A 155 -12.43 5.30 -0.99
C ARG A 155 -13.70 6.15 -0.97
N ARG A 156 -14.19 6.59 -2.15
CA ARG A 156 -15.44 7.34 -2.27
C ARG A 156 -16.64 6.55 -1.74
N LEU A 157 -16.70 5.25 -2.02
CA LEU A 157 -17.72 4.36 -1.44
C LEU A 157 -17.70 4.37 0.10
N ALA A 158 -16.51 4.29 0.70
CA ALA A 158 -16.36 4.33 2.15
C ALA A 158 -16.74 5.68 2.75
N GLU A 159 -16.41 6.79 2.10
CA GLU A 159 -16.83 8.15 2.49
C GLU A 159 -18.36 8.26 2.53
N LEU A 160 -19.03 7.94 1.43
CA LEU A 160 -20.50 8.01 1.32
C LEU A 160 -21.21 7.13 2.36
N ARG A 161 -20.64 5.97 2.66
CA ARG A 161 -21.12 5.08 3.71
C ARG A 161 -20.95 5.68 5.10
N LYS A 162 -19.76 6.17 5.44
CA LYS A 162 -19.44 6.74 6.77
C LYS A 162 -20.21 8.04 7.04
N GLU A 163 -20.37 8.87 6.02
CA GLU A 163 -21.15 10.10 6.07
C GLU A 163 -22.67 9.86 6.03
N LYS A 164 -23.10 8.60 5.85
CA LYS A 164 -24.51 8.19 5.75
C LYS A 164 -25.26 8.84 4.58
N VAL A 165 -24.56 9.23 3.52
CA VAL A 165 -25.16 9.68 2.27
C VAL A 165 -25.81 8.50 1.54
N LEU A 166 -25.09 7.36 1.49
CA LEU A 166 -25.62 6.07 1.02
C LEU A 166 -25.62 5.06 2.18
N PRO A 167 -26.62 5.12 3.08
CA PRO A 167 -26.62 4.38 4.34
C PRO A 167 -26.81 2.87 4.18
N TYR A 168 -27.21 2.42 3.01
CA TYR A 168 -27.35 1.01 2.66
C TYR A 168 -26.02 0.32 2.34
N LEU A 169 -24.94 1.08 2.04
CA LEU A 169 -23.62 0.53 1.78
C LEU A 169 -23.05 -0.15 3.02
N ARG A 170 -22.30 -1.23 2.80
CA ARG A 170 -21.58 -1.99 3.82
C ARG A 170 -20.08 -1.90 3.58
N PRO A 171 -19.22 -2.31 4.55
CA PRO A 171 -17.78 -2.01 4.50
C PRO A 171 -17.03 -2.67 3.35
N ASP A 172 -17.45 -3.86 2.88
CA ASP A 172 -16.73 -4.61 1.85
C ASP A 172 -17.06 -4.13 0.45
N ALA A 173 -16.04 -3.79 -0.33
CA ALA A 173 -16.19 -3.41 -1.72
C ALA A 173 -14.89 -3.65 -2.51
N LYS A 174 -15.05 -3.78 -3.83
CA LYS A 174 -13.96 -3.86 -4.81
C LYS A 174 -14.25 -2.93 -5.97
N SER A 175 -13.19 -2.41 -6.58
CA SER A 175 -13.24 -1.69 -7.85
C SER A 175 -12.18 -2.22 -8.80
N GLN A 176 -12.44 -2.10 -10.09
CA GLN A 176 -11.49 -2.39 -11.15
C GLN A 176 -11.67 -1.36 -12.26
N VAL A 177 -10.56 -0.81 -12.75
CA VAL A 177 -10.56 0.17 -13.83
C VAL A 177 -9.64 -0.30 -14.94
N THR A 178 -10.17 -0.33 -16.17
CA THR A 178 -9.42 -0.60 -17.39
C THR A 178 -9.27 0.70 -18.16
N VAL A 179 -8.04 1.07 -18.45
CA VAL A 179 -7.67 2.28 -19.21
C VAL A 179 -7.12 1.87 -20.57
N GLU A 180 -7.53 2.58 -21.60
CA GLU A 180 -6.98 2.49 -22.94
C GLU A 180 -5.82 3.47 -23.11
N TYR A 181 -4.71 2.96 -23.65
CA TYR A 181 -3.48 3.69 -23.91
C TYR A 181 -3.19 3.79 -25.40
N ASP A 182 -2.53 4.86 -25.82
CA ASP A 182 -2.00 4.99 -27.16
C ASP A 182 -0.64 4.23 -27.34
N ASP A 183 -0.12 4.28 -28.56
CA ASP A 183 1.17 3.65 -28.91
C ASP A 183 2.38 4.27 -28.19
N GLN A 184 2.24 5.45 -27.61
CA GLN A 184 3.24 6.14 -26.78
C GLN A 184 3.08 5.83 -25.29
N GLY A 185 2.08 5.00 -24.91
CA GLY A 185 1.78 4.64 -23.54
C GLY A 185 1.10 5.76 -22.75
N GLN A 186 0.43 6.69 -23.42
CA GLN A 186 -0.34 7.75 -22.76
C GLN A 186 -1.80 7.31 -22.59
N PRO A 187 -2.41 7.52 -21.39
CA PRO A 187 -3.80 7.17 -21.16
C PRO A 187 -4.73 8.04 -22.01
N GLN A 188 -5.72 7.41 -22.66
CA GLN A 188 -6.65 8.07 -23.56
C GLN A 188 -8.07 8.12 -23.00
N ARG A 189 -8.59 7.00 -22.47
CA ARG A 189 -9.94 6.88 -21.94
C ARG A 189 -10.07 5.71 -20.96
N VAL A 190 -11.14 5.71 -20.19
CA VAL A 190 -11.53 4.55 -19.39
C VAL A 190 -12.45 3.66 -20.21
N ASP A 191 -12.00 2.44 -20.50
CA ASP A 191 -12.77 1.46 -21.27
C ASP A 191 -13.81 0.76 -20.40
N THR A 192 -13.43 0.33 -19.19
CA THR A 192 -14.32 -0.46 -18.33
C THR A 192 -14.13 -0.11 -16.85
N ILE A 193 -15.26 0.00 -16.15
CA ILE A 193 -15.32 0.17 -14.70
C ILE A 193 -16.14 -0.97 -14.11
N VAL A 194 -15.55 -1.70 -13.15
CA VAL A 194 -16.26 -2.71 -12.36
C VAL A 194 -16.29 -2.27 -10.91
N ILE A 195 -17.46 -2.28 -10.28
CA ILE A 195 -17.65 -2.03 -8.85
C ILE A 195 -18.51 -3.15 -8.27
N SER A 196 -18.00 -3.81 -7.24
CA SER A 196 -18.75 -4.74 -6.40
C SER A 196 -18.78 -4.19 -4.99
N THR A 197 -19.96 -3.82 -4.50
CA THR A 197 -20.11 -3.23 -3.16
C THR A 197 -21.16 -3.98 -2.36
N GLN A 198 -20.80 -4.33 -1.11
CA GLN A 198 -21.72 -4.91 -0.14
C GLN A 198 -22.79 -3.89 0.25
N HIS A 199 -24.03 -4.36 0.37
CA HIS A 199 -25.19 -3.52 0.66
C HIS A 199 -26.16 -4.22 1.64
N ASP A 200 -27.19 -3.52 2.08
CA ASP A 200 -28.26 -4.13 2.84
C ASP A 200 -29.16 -5.02 1.97
N ASP A 201 -30.12 -5.70 2.58
CA ASP A 201 -31.03 -6.61 1.93
C ASP A 201 -32.34 -5.96 1.43
N GLU A 202 -32.50 -4.64 1.65
CA GLU A 202 -33.70 -3.88 1.34
C GLU A 202 -33.56 -3.04 0.05
N THR A 203 -32.34 -2.60 -0.28
CA THR A 203 -32.08 -1.71 -1.43
C THR A 203 -32.02 -2.49 -2.74
N THR A 204 -32.68 -1.99 -3.78
CA THR A 204 -32.70 -2.63 -5.09
C THR A 204 -31.42 -2.43 -5.87
N LEU A 205 -31.11 -3.36 -6.78
CA LEU A 205 -29.90 -3.26 -7.62
C LEU A 205 -29.96 -2.05 -8.55
N GLU A 206 -31.15 -1.68 -9.06
CA GLU A 206 -31.35 -0.51 -9.90
C GLU A 206 -31.00 0.80 -9.15
N GLN A 207 -31.38 0.88 -7.86
CA GLN A 207 -31.04 2.03 -7.04
C GLN A 207 -29.53 2.10 -6.79
N ILE A 208 -28.91 0.95 -6.48
CA ILE A 208 -27.46 0.86 -6.26
C ILE A 208 -26.72 1.27 -7.54
N GLU A 209 -27.12 0.75 -8.71
CA GLU A 209 -26.48 1.08 -9.98
C GLU A 209 -26.55 2.58 -10.29
N LYS A 210 -27.72 3.20 -10.09
CA LYS A 210 -27.92 4.62 -10.28
C LYS A 210 -27.04 5.45 -9.34
N ASP A 211 -27.09 5.18 -8.04
CA ASP A 211 -26.34 5.95 -7.04
C ASP A 211 -24.83 5.82 -7.23
N ILE A 212 -24.34 4.62 -7.57
CA ILE A 212 -22.92 4.40 -7.83
C ILE A 212 -22.44 5.15 -9.08
N LYS A 213 -23.23 5.17 -10.14
CA LYS A 213 -22.90 5.97 -11.33
C LYS A 213 -22.85 7.47 -11.02
N GLU A 214 -23.88 7.99 -10.35
CA GLU A 214 -24.03 9.42 -10.10
C GLU A 214 -23.10 9.95 -9.01
N GLN A 215 -22.94 9.23 -7.89
CA GLN A 215 -22.27 9.75 -6.69
C GLN A 215 -20.85 9.20 -6.47
N VAL A 216 -20.46 8.15 -7.21
CA VAL A 216 -19.13 7.56 -7.11
C VAL A 216 -18.38 7.73 -8.43
N ILE A 217 -18.85 7.16 -9.52
CA ILE A 217 -18.10 7.14 -10.78
C ILE A 217 -17.98 8.55 -11.37
N ASN A 218 -19.06 9.29 -11.51
CA ASN A 218 -19.06 10.64 -12.08
C ASN A 218 -18.32 11.67 -11.22
N GLU A 219 -18.20 11.42 -9.91
CA GLU A 219 -17.46 12.30 -8.98
C GLU A 219 -15.96 11.99 -8.96
N VAL A 220 -15.56 10.76 -9.28
CA VAL A 220 -14.17 10.29 -9.16
C VAL A 220 -13.44 10.29 -10.49
N ILE A 221 -14.11 9.83 -11.56
CA ILE A 221 -13.47 9.71 -12.88
C ILE A 221 -13.63 11.03 -13.63
N PRO A 222 -12.53 11.63 -14.11
CA PRO A 222 -12.60 12.82 -14.96
C PRO A 222 -13.52 12.60 -16.17
N HIS A 223 -14.42 13.53 -16.42
CA HIS A 223 -15.42 13.39 -17.49
C HIS A 223 -14.82 13.21 -18.87
N GLU A 224 -13.65 13.81 -19.12
CA GLU A 224 -12.89 13.69 -20.37
C GLU A 224 -12.36 12.27 -20.64
N LEU A 225 -12.31 11.42 -19.61
CA LEU A 225 -11.92 10.02 -19.74
C LEU A 225 -13.10 9.07 -19.96
N LEU A 226 -14.34 9.56 -19.87
CA LEU A 226 -15.56 8.78 -20.06
C LEU A 226 -16.20 9.13 -21.40
N ASP A 227 -16.71 8.11 -22.10
CA ASP A 227 -17.43 8.27 -23.36
C ASP A 227 -18.59 7.25 -23.49
N ASP A 228 -19.29 7.27 -24.62
CA ASP A 228 -20.42 6.39 -24.90
C ASP A 228 -20.02 4.89 -25.04
N GLU A 229 -18.73 4.59 -25.22
CA GLU A 229 -18.20 3.23 -25.29
C GLU A 229 -17.74 2.70 -23.93
N THR A 230 -17.69 3.53 -22.88
CA THR A 230 -17.29 3.13 -21.53
C THR A 230 -18.30 2.13 -20.95
N LYS A 231 -17.80 0.98 -20.49
CA LYS A 231 -18.60 -0.12 -19.94
C LYS A 231 -18.65 -0.04 -18.43
N TYR A 232 -19.84 -0.26 -17.88
CA TYR A 232 -20.09 -0.22 -16.44
C TYR A 232 -20.63 -1.56 -15.96
N PHE A 233 -19.96 -2.17 -14.97
CA PHE A 233 -20.40 -3.40 -14.31
C PHE A 233 -20.53 -3.12 -12.81
N ILE A 234 -21.74 -2.87 -12.33
CA ILE A 234 -22.01 -2.57 -10.92
C ILE A 234 -22.77 -3.76 -10.33
N ASN A 235 -22.19 -4.41 -9.31
CA ASN A 235 -22.69 -5.65 -8.73
C ASN A 235 -23.14 -6.66 -9.81
N PRO A 236 -22.28 -7.04 -10.78
CA PRO A 236 -22.69 -7.85 -11.94
C PRO A 236 -23.16 -9.26 -11.55
N THR A 237 -22.80 -9.75 -10.37
CA THR A 237 -23.30 -11.02 -9.82
C THR A 237 -24.66 -10.89 -9.13
N GLY A 238 -25.21 -9.66 -9.06
CA GLY A 238 -26.45 -9.35 -8.38
C GLY A 238 -26.27 -9.02 -6.90
N ARG A 239 -27.05 -9.66 -6.02
CA ARG A 239 -27.10 -9.38 -4.59
C ARG A 239 -25.76 -9.65 -3.88
N PHE A 240 -25.23 -8.63 -3.16
CA PHE A 240 -24.02 -8.73 -2.36
C PHE A 240 -24.28 -8.25 -0.92
N VAL A 241 -25.01 -9.04 -0.15
CA VAL A 241 -25.38 -8.76 1.25
C VAL A 241 -24.43 -9.44 2.23
N ILE A 242 -24.04 -10.70 1.95
CA ILE A 242 -23.03 -11.41 2.74
C ILE A 242 -21.66 -11.05 2.17
N GLY A 243 -20.84 -10.41 2.97
CA GLY A 243 -19.49 -9.95 2.61
C GLY A 243 -18.62 -9.75 3.84
N GLY A 244 -17.45 -9.17 3.63
CA GLY A 244 -16.44 -9.04 4.68
C GLY A 244 -15.97 -10.40 5.21
N PRO A 245 -15.44 -10.48 6.44
CA PRO A 245 -14.92 -11.73 7.01
C PRO A 245 -15.94 -12.85 7.16
N GLN A 246 -17.24 -12.56 7.06
CA GLN A 246 -18.29 -13.61 6.97
C GLN A 246 -18.32 -14.26 5.60
N GLY A 247 -18.05 -13.52 4.54
CA GLY A 247 -18.10 -14.00 3.16
C GLY A 247 -16.82 -14.71 2.74
N ASP A 248 -15.66 -14.22 3.17
CA ASP A 248 -14.35 -14.75 2.84
C ASP A 248 -13.34 -14.47 3.96
N ALA A 249 -12.37 -15.34 4.13
CA ALA A 249 -11.31 -15.15 5.11
C ALA A 249 -10.29 -14.12 4.63
N GLY A 250 -9.69 -13.37 5.57
CA GLY A 250 -8.62 -12.41 5.31
C GLY A 250 -7.35 -12.75 6.05
N LEU A 251 -6.22 -12.31 5.48
CA LEU A 251 -4.90 -12.44 6.05
C LEU A 251 -4.05 -11.23 5.71
N THR A 252 -3.21 -10.79 6.65
CA THR A 252 -2.22 -9.73 6.42
C THR A 252 -1.33 -10.06 5.22
N GLY A 253 -1.06 -9.07 4.37
CA GLY A 253 -0.12 -9.19 3.27
C GLY A 253 -0.63 -9.93 2.04
N ARG A 254 -1.94 -10.10 1.87
CA ARG A 254 -2.54 -10.73 0.68
C ARG A 254 -3.02 -9.75 -0.40
N LYS A 255 -2.84 -8.45 -0.21
CA LYS A 255 -3.22 -7.40 -1.17
C LYS A 255 -2.03 -6.55 -1.60
N ILE A 256 -0.84 -7.17 -1.71
CA ILE A 256 0.43 -6.49 -2.00
C ILE A 256 0.44 -5.75 -3.33
N ILE A 257 -0.28 -6.22 -4.32
CA ILE A 257 -0.38 -5.56 -5.64
C ILE A 257 -1.31 -4.35 -5.56
N VAL A 258 -2.42 -4.46 -4.81
CA VAL A 258 -3.32 -3.33 -4.50
C VAL A 258 -2.59 -2.27 -3.68
N ASP A 259 -1.76 -2.68 -2.73
CA ASP A 259 -0.99 -1.78 -1.87
C ASP A 259 0.07 -0.98 -2.62
N THR A 260 0.50 -1.44 -3.79
CA THR A 260 1.59 -0.84 -4.56
C THR A 260 1.10 -0.20 -5.85
N TYR A 261 1.30 -0.84 -7.01
CA TYR A 261 1.09 -0.19 -8.31
C TYR A 261 0.02 -0.87 -9.18
N GLY A 262 -0.83 -1.75 -8.61
CA GLY A 262 -1.93 -2.39 -9.33
C GLY A 262 -1.46 -3.29 -10.50
N GLY A 263 -0.26 -3.85 -10.43
CA GLY A 263 0.31 -4.69 -11.48
C GLY A 263 1.05 -3.92 -12.59
N TYR A 264 1.09 -2.59 -12.53
CA TYR A 264 1.75 -1.76 -13.53
C TYR A 264 3.28 -1.82 -13.45
N ALA A 265 3.83 -2.08 -12.27
CA ALA A 265 5.24 -2.28 -12.00
C ALA A 265 5.50 -3.67 -11.42
N ARG A 266 6.76 -4.09 -11.43
CA ARG A 266 7.20 -5.32 -10.75
C ARG A 266 6.98 -5.19 -9.23
N HIS A 267 6.93 -6.34 -8.57
CA HIS A 267 6.83 -6.44 -7.12
C HIS A 267 7.84 -7.46 -6.58
N GLY A 268 8.47 -7.14 -5.45
CA GLY A 268 9.47 -8.03 -4.83
C GLY A 268 8.86 -9.18 -4.01
N GLY A 269 7.56 -9.14 -3.72
CA GLY A 269 6.82 -10.18 -2.99
C GLY A 269 6.60 -9.86 -1.51
N GLY A 270 7.32 -8.91 -0.92
CA GLY A 270 7.18 -8.53 0.49
C GLY A 270 5.92 -7.70 0.78
N ALA A 271 5.24 -8.00 1.87
CA ALA A 271 4.12 -7.22 2.38
C ALA A 271 4.60 -6.14 3.36
N PHE A 272 3.82 -5.06 3.50
CA PHE A 272 4.17 -3.95 4.40
C PHE A 272 3.56 -4.10 5.79
N SER A 273 2.25 -4.37 5.86
CA SER A 273 1.47 -4.30 7.10
C SER A 273 2.02 -5.18 8.21
N GLY A 274 2.01 -4.66 9.43
CA GLY A 274 2.46 -5.35 10.63
C GLY A 274 3.98 -5.43 10.83
N LYS A 275 4.78 -4.84 9.95
CA LYS A 275 6.25 -4.91 9.97
C LYS A 275 6.89 -3.58 10.39
N ASP A 276 7.80 -3.60 11.36
CA ASP A 276 8.62 -2.45 11.72
C ASP A 276 9.59 -2.06 10.60
N ALA A 277 10.20 -0.87 10.73
CA ALA A 277 11.04 -0.28 9.70
C ALA A 277 12.37 -1.03 9.43
N THR A 278 12.79 -1.95 10.30
CA THR A 278 13.98 -2.77 10.08
C THR A 278 13.75 -3.93 9.12
N LYS A 279 12.50 -4.28 8.86
CA LYS A 279 12.14 -5.26 7.84
C LYS A 279 12.35 -4.66 6.46
N VAL A 280 13.17 -5.33 5.64
CA VAL A 280 13.58 -4.81 4.31
C VAL A 280 12.42 -4.53 3.36
N ASP A 281 11.26 -5.18 3.56
CA ASP A 281 10.05 -4.93 2.77
C ASP A 281 9.62 -3.45 2.83
N ARG A 282 9.84 -2.78 3.96
CA ARG A 282 9.59 -1.34 4.13
C ARG A 282 10.49 -0.46 3.25
N SER A 283 11.62 -0.98 2.76
CA SER A 283 12.50 -0.25 1.82
C SER A 283 11.86 -0.02 0.46
N ALA A 284 10.74 -0.70 0.15
CA ALA A 284 9.92 -0.38 -1.04
C ALA A 284 9.40 1.06 -1.00
N SER A 285 9.12 1.62 0.18
CA SER A 285 8.76 3.03 0.35
C SER A 285 9.91 3.96 -0.06
N TYR A 286 11.14 3.56 0.23
CA TYR A 286 12.33 4.33 -0.18
C TYR A 286 12.59 4.21 -1.68
N ALA A 287 12.41 3.04 -2.26
CA ALA A 287 12.48 2.86 -3.71
C ALA A 287 11.41 3.71 -4.44
N ARG A 288 10.17 3.83 -3.86
CA ARG A 288 9.14 4.77 -4.34
C ARG A 288 9.61 6.22 -4.23
N TYR A 289 10.20 6.62 -3.11
CA TYR A 289 10.71 7.96 -2.90
C TYR A 289 11.76 8.34 -3.95
N ILE A 290 12.70 7.43 -4.25
CA ILE A 290 13.71 7.61 -5.30
C ILE A 290 13.02 7.76 -6.67
N ALA A 291 12.15 6.83 -7.05
CA ALA A 291 11.45 6.84 -8.33
C ALA A 291 10.65 8.13 -8.54
N LYS A 292 9.92 8.55 -7.49
CA LYS A 292 9.11 9.77 -7.53
C LYS A 292 9.95 11.02 -7.73
N ASN A 293 11.08 11.14 -7.05
CA ASN A 293 12.00 12.27 -7.20
C ASN A 293 12.64 12.32 -8.59
N ILE A 294 12.96 11.17 -9.20
CA ILE A 294 13.50 11.13 -10.58
C ILE A 294 12.47 11.66 -11.57
N VAL A 295 11.20 11.21 -11.48
CA VAL A 295 10.14 11.67 -12.39
C VAL A 295 9.80 13.14 -12.12
N ALA A 296 9.66 13.54 -10.86
CA ALA A 296 9.40 14.94 -10.48
C ALA A 296 10.51 15.89 -10.92
N ALA A 297 11.77 15.44 -11.00
CA ALA A 297 12.89 16.19 -11.54
C ALA A 297 12.85 16.34 -13.07
N GLY A 298 11.92 15.67 -13.77
CA GLY A 298 11.83 15.65 -15.22
C GLY A 298 12.96 14.84 -15.90
N LEU A 299 13.62 13.95 -15.15
CA LEU A 299 14.74 13.14 -15.66
C LEU A 299 14.26 11.89 -16.42
N ALA A 300 13.02 11.49 -16.19
CA ALA A 300 12.31 10.44 -16.94
C ALA A 300 10.80 10.68 -16.79
N LYS A 301 9.98 10.20 -17.75
CA LYS A 301 8.52 10.19 -17.59
C LYS A 301 8.01 8.96 -16.86
N LYS A 302 8.78 7.88 -16.88
CA LYS A 302 8.46 6.60 -16.26
C LYS A 302 9.74 5.98 -15.75
N VAL A 303 9.72 5.52 -14.50
CA VAL A 303 10.91 4.90 -13.90
C VAL A 303 10.53 3.80 -12.93
N GLU A 304 11.28 2.70 -12.99
CA GLU A 304 11.26 1.63 -12.01
C GLU A 304 12.64 1.53 -11.35
N VAL A 305 12.67 1.50 -10.03
CA VAL A 305 13.88 1.35 -9.21
C VAL A 305 13.81 0.04 -8.46
N GLN A 306 14.86 -0.80 -8.57
CA GLN A 306 15.01 -1.98 -7.73
C GLN A 306 16.13 -1.77 -6.72
N LEU A 307 15.86 -2.12 -5.47
CA LEU A 307 16.85 -2.28 -4.40
C LEU A 307 16.85 -3.75 -3.97
N ALA A 308 18.03 -4.32 -3.69
CA ALA A 308 18.13 -5.68 -3.16
C ALA A 308 19.13 -5.73 -2.00
N TYR A 309 18.80 -6.53 -0.99
CA TYR A 309 19.59 -6.70 0.23
C TYR A 309 19.87 -8.17 0.54
N ALA A 310 20.98 -8.40 1.23
CA ALA A 310 21.27 -9.67 1.90
C ALA A 310 21.06 -9.52 3.41
N ILE A 311 20.54 -10.54 4.06
CA ILE A 311 20.31 -10.52 5.52
C ILE A 311 21.60 -10.17 6.28
N GLY A 312 21.50 -9.26 7.23
CA GLY A 312 22.62 -8.84 8.07
C GLY A 312 23.66 -7.96 7.37
N VAL A 313 23.43 -7.52 6.14
CA VAL A 313 24.33 -6.62 5.38
C VAL A 313 23.67 -5.24 5.26
N ALA A 314 24.42 -4.16 5.53
CA ALA A 314 23.89 -2.79 5.45
C ALA A 314 23.83 -2.28 4.02
N GLN A 315 24.85 -2.52 3.21
CA GLN A 315 24.85 -2.02 1.83
C GLN A 315 23.95 -2.87 0.93
N PRO A 316 23.17 -2.25 0.01
CA PRO A 316 22.41 -3.02 -0.95
C PRO A 316 23.33 -3.80 -1.87
N VAL A 317 23.02 -5.08 -2.10
CA VAL A 317 23.79 -5.95 -3.02
C VAL A 317 23.60 -5.55 -4.48
N SER A 318 22.47 -4.89 -4.80
CA SER A 318 22.25 -4.31 -6.13
C SER A 318 21.28 -3.12 -6.07
N ILE A 319 21.48 -2.21 -7.04
CA ILE A 319 20.52 -1.18 -7.44
C ILE A 319 20.35 -1.25 -8.94
N SER A 320 19.13 -1.21 -9.43
CA SER A 320 18.80 -1.16 -10.84
C SER A 320 17.76 -0.07 -11.10
N ILE A 321 17.92 0.66 -12.18
CA ILE A 321 16.96 1.68 -12.64
C ILE A 321 16.60 1.34 -14.09
N ASN A 322 15.31 1.36 -14.41
CA ASN A 322 14.78 1.23 -15.76
C ASN A 322 13.90 2.43 -16.06
N THR A 323 14.24 3.19 -17.08
CA THR A 323 13.47 4.38 -17.52
C THR A 323 12.52 4.08 -18.67
N PHE A 324 12.45 2.83 -19.10
CA PHE A 324 11.60 2.41 -20.24
C PHE A 324 11.83 3.24 -21.53
N GLY A 325 13.05 3.77 -21.69
CA GLY A 325 13.39 4.63 -22.82
C GLY A 325 12.81 6.05 -22.75
N THR A 326 12.30 6.48 -21.61
CA THR A 326 11.69 7.82 -21.41
C THR A 326 12.67 8.86 -20.87
N SER A 327 13.95 8.52 -20.71
CA SER A 327 15.02 9.42 -20.28
C SER A 327 16.02 9.65 -21.41
N ASP A 328 16.53 10.87 -21.51
CA ASP A 328 17.66 11.22 -22.39
C ASP A 328 19.01 10.84 -21.76
N LEU A 329 19.02 10.47 -20.47
CA LEU A 329 20.23 10.11 -19.74
C LEU A 329 20.39 8.58 -19.71
N PRO A 330 21.65 8.07 -19.77
CA PRO A 330 21.89 6.66 -19.53
C PRO A 330 21.57 6.28 -18.09
N GLU A 331 21.00 5.11 -17.86
CA GLU A 331 20.59 4.64 -16.52
C GLU A 331 21.75 4.61 -15.52
N SER A 332 22.98 4.37 -15.97
CA SER A 332 24.19 4.43 -15.13
C SER A 332 24.39 5.81 -14.48
N LYS A 333 24.06 6.90 -15.19
CA LYS A 333 24.14 8.25 -14.63
C LYS A 333 23.08 8.51 -13.57
N LEU A 334 21.87 7.99 -13.78
CA LEU A 334 20.82 8.05 -12.76
C LEU A 334 21.20 7.27 -11.51
N ILE A 335 21.81 6.07 -11.66
CA ILE A 335 22.31 5.27 -10.54
C ILE A 335 23.41 6.02 -9.75
N GLU A 336 24.35 6.67 -10.43
CA GLU A 336 25.38 7.50 -9.78
C GLU A 336 24.75 8.63 -8.98
N ALA A 337 23.80 9.36 -9.58
CA ALA A 337 23.10 10.46 -8.90
C ALA A 337 22.29 9.96 -7.69
N VAL A 338 21.64 8.80 -7.80
CA VAL A 338 20.93 8.19 -6.67
C VAL A 338 21.91 7.84 -5.54
N ARG A 339 23.03 7.16 -5.83
CA ARG A 339 24.04 6.82 -4.81
C ARG A 339 24.64 8.06 -4.12
N LYS A 340 24.71 9.20 -4.81
CA LYS A 340 25.24 10.46 -4.25
C LYS A 340 24.24 11.15 -3.32
N ASN A 341 22.93 11.02 -3.57
CA ASN A 341 21.89 11.81 -2.89
C ASN A 341 21.02 11.01 -1.91
N PHE A 342 21.10 9.67 -1.92
CA PHE A 342 20.27 8.80 -1.10
C PHE A 342 21.14 7.81 -0.34
N ASP A 343 20.97 7.75 0.98
CA ASP A 343 21.55 6.69 1.79
C ASP A 343 20.70 5.43 1.66
N LEU A 344 21.26 4.41 1.03
CA LEU A 344 20.55 3.17 0.70
C LEU A 344 20.68 2.09 1.81
N ARG A 345 21.36 2.39 2.91
CA ARG A 345 21.47 1.49 4.07
C ARG A 345 20.16 1.49 4.85
N PRO A 346 19.76 0.37 5.50
CA PRO A 346 18.54 0.33 6.31
C PRO A 346 18.46 1.46 7.35
N ALA A 347 19.56 1.75 8.05
CA ALA A 347 19.61 2.86 9.01
C ALA A 347 19.34 4.21 8.34
N GLY A 348 19.98 4.50 7.19
CA GLY A 348 19.79 5.73 6.44
C GLY A 348 18.38 5.89 5.90
N ILE A 349 17.75 4.80 5.44
CA ILE A 349 16.36 4.77 5.00
C ILE A 349 15.41 5.13 6.15
N ILE A 350 15.61 4.50 7.32
CA ILE A 350 14.80 4.73 8.52
C ILE A 350 14.91 6.19 8.97
N GLU A 351 16.13 6.73 9.01
CA GLU A 351 16.39 8.12 9.40
C GLU A 351 15.80 9.12 8.40
N MET A 352 16.08 8.94 7.11
CA MET A 352 15.66 9.88 6.05
C MET A 352 14.14 9.96 5.92
N LEU A 353 13.44 8.87 6.08
CA LEU A 353 11.98 8.83 6.01
C LEU A 353 11.30 8.87 7.38
N ASP A 354 12.07 8.96 8.49
CA ASP A 354 11.54 8.96 9.87
C ASP A 354 10.51 7.84 10.10
N LEU A 355 10.91 6.60 9.76
CA LEU A 355 10.02 5.44 9.71
C LEU A 355 9.69 4.81 11.08
N ARG A 356 10.20 5.35 12.18
CA ARG A 356 9.89 4.87 13.54
C ARG A 356 8.67 5.53 14.16
N ARG A 357 7.99 6.38 13.40
CA ARG A 357 6.71 7.03 13.79
C ARG A 357 5.51 6.11 13.59
N PRO A 358 4.43 6.30 14.36
CA PRO A 358 3.17 5.57 14.18
C PRO A 358 2.38 6.12 12.98
N ILE A 359 2.76 5.76 11.76
CA ILE A 359 2.19 6.28 10.50
C ILE A 359 1.58 5.18 9.62
N TYR A 360 1.53 3.94 10.08
CA TYR A 360 1.26 2.77 9.24
C TYR A 360 -0.21 2.42 9.11
N LYS A 361 -1.03 2.51 10.17
CA LYS A 361 -2.48 2.22 10.12
C LYS A 361 -3.18 2.99 8.99
N GLN A 362 -2.82 4.26 8.79
CA GLN A 362 -3.42 5.10 7.76
C GLN A 362 -3.04 4.70 6.32
N THR A 363 -1.98 3.91 6.13
CA THR A 363 -1.54 3.40 4.82
C THR A 363 -2.04 2.00 4.53
N ALA A 364 -2.68 1.34 5.48
CA ALA A 364 -3.12 -0.05 5.37
C ALA A 364 -4.32 -0.26 4.44
N ALA A 365 -4.97 0.80 3.96
CA ALA A 365 -6.05 0.76 2.98
C ALA A 365 -5.90 1.90 1.96
N TYR A 366 -6.42 1.70 0.75
CA TYR A 366 -6.44 2.68 -0.35
C TYR A 366 -5.06 2.99 -0.94
N GLY A 367 -4.14 2.04 -0.86
CA GLY A 367 -2.77 2.13 -1.37
C GLY A 367 -1.78 2.69 -0.36
N HIS A 368 -0.55 2.17 -0.43
CA HIS A 368 0.59 2.64 0.36
C HIS A 368 1.30 3.82 -0.34
N PHE A 369 1.17 3.92 -1.65
CA PHE A 369 1.77 4.94 -2.50
C PHE A 369 0.72 5.85 -3.16
N GLY A 370 1.15 7.05 -3.58
CA GLY A 370 0.31 8.01 -4.27
C GLY A 370 -0.76 8.66 -3.39
N ARG A 371 -0.59 8.64 -2.07
CA ARG A 371 -1.53 9.25 -1.12
C ARG A 371 -1.28 10.74 -1.01
N THR A 372 -2.27 11.55 -1.36
CA THR A 372 -2.23 13.02 -1.25
C THR A 372 -3.09 13.55 -0.11
N ASP A 373 -3.83 12.68 0.54
CA ASP A 373 -4.74 12.95 1.66
C ASP A 373 -4.05 12.87 3.04
N ILE A 374 -2.87 12.28 3.08
CA ILE A 374 -2.05 12.11 4.28
C ILE A 374 -0.60 12.51 3.98
N ASP A 375 0.11 13.01 4.99
CA ASP A 375 1.53 13.38 4.85
C ASP A 375 2.42 12.15 5.05
N LEU A 376 2.98 11.66 3.93
CA LEU A 376 3.88 10.52 3.92
C LEU A 376 5.27 10.92 3.44
N PRO A 377 6.35 10.59 4.17
CA PRO A 377 7.71 11.03 3.82
C PRO A 377 8.18 10.48 2.47
N TRP A 378 7.76 9.28 2.06
CA TRP A 378 8.13 8.69 0.77
C TRP A 378 7.38 9.28 -0.43
N GLU A 379 6.43 10.17 -0.21
CA GLU A 379 5.75 10.92 -1.27
C GLU A 379 6.32 12.34 -1.45
N GLN A 380 7.32 12.75 -0.68
CA GLN A 380 7.99 14.05 -0.82
C GLN A 380 8.89 14.09 -2.06
N THR A 381 9.07 15.29 -2.63
CA THR A 381 9.90 15.53 -3.83
C THR A 381 11.06 16.49 -3.54
N ASP A 382 11.57 16.46 -2.33
CA ASP A 382 12.60 17.36 -1.80
C ASP A 382 14.02 17.09 -2.35
N LYS A 383 14.23 15.98 -3.06
CA LYS A 383 15.53 15.63 -3.70
C LYS A 383 15.65 16.09 -5.15
N VAL A 384 14.64 16.74 -5.72
CA VAL A 384 14.61 17.17 -7.12
C VAL A 384 15.81 18.03 -7.49
N GLU A 385 16.09 19.09 -6.72
CA GLU A 385 17.20 20.01 -7.03
C GLU A 385 18.58 19.35 -6.82
N ALA A 386 18.71 18.48 -5.81
CA ALA A 386 19.95 17.74 -5.57
C ALA A 386 20.26 16.76 -6.70
N LEU A 387 19.24 16.06 -7.21
CA LEU A 387 19.39 15.16 -8.36
C LEU A 387 19.83 15.93 -9.62
N LYS A 388 19.18 17.06 -9.95
CA LYS A 388 19.56 17.91 -11.08
C LYS A 388 20.99 18.41 -10.98
N ALA A 389 21.39 18.89 -9.79
CA ALA A 389 22.74 19.39 -9.55
C ALA A 389 23.79 18.30 -9.75
N SER A 390 23.54 17.09 -9.28
CA SER A 390 24.47 15.95 -9.42
C SER A 390 24.69 15.49 -10.86
N LEU A 391 23.77 15.81 -11.76
CA LEU A 391 23.84 15.46 -13.18
C LEU A 391 24.38 16.59 -14.07
N ALA A 392 24.52 17.79 -13.53
CA ALA A 392 25.12 18.93 -14.21
C ALA A 392 26.66 18.97 -14.09
N GLU A 393 27.23 18.20 -13.16
CA GLU A 393 28.68 17.98 -12.95
C GLU A 393 29.19 16.88 -13.89
#